data_cad4b0063aa4cc2a09535289faecc4cf
#
_entry.id   cad4b0063aa4cc2a09535289faecc4cf
#
_cell.length_a   1.000
_cell.length_b   1.000
_cell.length_c   1.000
_cell.angle_alpha   90.00
_cell.angle_beta   90.00
_cell.angle_gamma   90.00
#
_symmetry.space_group_name_H-M   'P 1'
#
loop_
_entity.id
_entity.type
_entity.pdbx_description
1 polymer ?
#
loop_
_entity_poly.entity_id
_entity_poly.type
_entity_poly.pdbx_seq_one_letter_code
_entity_poly.pdbx_strand_id
1 'polypeptide(L)' 'MERREWLLLTFAATTAAMAMERLCRERGLPGRLIPVPGSLRAGCGLCWRAPVESREALEALVTEERLAVDGIYVRTM' A
#
# COMPACT_ATOMS: atom_id res chain seq x y z
N MET A 1 -22.30 5.18 5.22
CA MET A 1 -21.11 4.41 4.88
C MET A 1 -20.26 4.22 6.12
N GLU A 2 -19.81 3.02 6.34
CA GLU A 2 -18.97 2.73 7.48
C GLU A 2 -17.52 3.17 7.20
N ARG A 3 -16.93 3.81 8.20
CA ARG A 3 -15.51 4.10 8.18
C ARG A 3 -14.79 2.93 8.85
N ARG A 4 -13.65 2.59 8.33
CA ARG A 4 -12.83 1.53 8.91
C ARG A 4 -11.35 1.89 8.81
N GLU A 5 -10.54 1.17 9.56
CA GLU A 5 -9.11 1.34 9.48
C GLU A 5 -8.55 0.63 8.25
N TRP A 6 -7.68 1.34 7.56
CA TRP A 6 -7.01 0.83 6.37
C TRP A 6 -5.50 0.91 6.55
N LEU A 7 -4.82 -0.07 6.01
CA LEU A 7 -3.37 -0.05 5.91
C LEU A 7 -2.99 0.70 4.64
N LEU A 8 -2.06 1.64 4.78
CA LEU A 8 -1.57 2.43 3.65
C LEU A 8 -0.06 2.27 3.53
N LEU A 9 0.40 1.87 2.35
CA LEU A 9 1.82 1.76 2.04
C LEU A 9 2.15 2.83 1.01
N THR A 10 3.10 3.71 1.35
CA THR A 10 3.49 4.80 0.46
C THR A 10 4.79 4.45 -0.26
N PHE A 11 5.02 5.08 -1.39
CA PHE A 11 6.16 4.79 -2.26
C PHE A 11 6.85 6.09 -2.67
N ALA A 12 8.17 6.05 -2.79
CA ALA A 12 8.93 7.20 -3.28
C ALA A 12 8.82 7.35 -4.79
N ALA A 13 8.57 6.25 -5.51
CA ALA A 13 8.53 6.26 -6.97
C ALA A 13 7.31 5.51 -7.50
N THR A 14 6.77 5.98 -8.61
CA THR A 14 5.61 5.36 -9.26
C THR A 14 5.88 3.91 -9.67
N THR A 15 7.13 3.61 -10.06
CA THR A 15 7.49 2.25 -10.46
C THR A 15 7.29 1.25 -9.32
N ALA A 16 7.58 1.64 -8.07
CA ALA A 16 7.36 0.77 -6.92
C ALA A 16 5.85 0.57 -6.67
N ALA A 17 5.06 1.63 -6.82
CA ALA A 17 3.61 1.53 -6.68
C ALA A 17 3.01 0.59 -7.72
N MET A 18 3.46 0.68 -8.96
CA MET A 18 2.98 -0.19 -10.04
C MET A 18 3.39 -1.64 -9.80
N ALA A 19 4.61 -1.86 -9.30
CA ALA A 19 5.09 -3.20 -8.97
C ALA A 19 4.23 -3.81 -7.85
N MET A 20 3.88 -3.01 -6.85
CA MET A 20 3.01 -3.46 -5.76
C MET A 20 1.66 -3.95 -6.29
N GLU A 21 1.05 -3.18 -7.18
CA GLU A 21 -0.22 -3.54 -7.78
C GLU A 21 -0.12 -4.87 -8.54
N ARG A 22 0.91 -5.00 -9.38
CA ARG A 22 1.11 -6.21 -10.17
C ARG A 22 1.31 -7.44 -9.27
N LEU A 23 2.18 -7.32 -8.27
CA LEU A 23 2.53 -8.44 -7.40
C LEU A 23 1.35 -8.86 -6.53
N CYS A 24 0.58 -7.92 -6.02
CA CYS A 24 -0.61 -8.23 -5.24
C CYS A 24 -1.65 -8.94 -6.10
N ARG A 25 -1.81 -8.51 -7.34
CA ARG A 25 -2.73 -9.17 -8.27
C ARG A 25 -2.29 -10.61 -8.54
N GLU A 26 -1.01 -10.82 -8.77
CA GLU A 26 -0.46 -12.15 -9.05
C GLU A 26 -0.60 -13.09 -7.86
N ARG A 27 -0.47 -12.58 -6.65
CA ARG A 27 -0.52 -13.39 -5.44
C ARG A 27 -1.91 -13.44 -4.79
N GLY A 28 -2.88 -12.75 -5.37
CA GLY A 28 -4.23 -12.72 -4.82
C GLY A 28 -4.34 -11.96 -3.51
N LEU A 29 -3.44 -10.99 -3.27
CA LEU A 29 -3.49 -10.16 -2.08
C LEU A 29 -4.41 -8.97 -2.30
N PRO A 30 -5.19 -8.59 -1.26
CA PRO A 30 -6.17 -7.53 -1.41
C PRO A 30 -5.55 -6.14 -1.40
N GLY A 31 -6.28 -5.18 -1.96
CA GLY A 31 -5.90 -3.78 -1.94
C GLY A 31 -6.06 -3.13 -3.29
N ARG A 32 -5.70 -1.84 -3.33
CA ARG A 32 -5.75 -1.05 -4.57
C ARG A 32 -4.91 0.19 -4.41
N LEU A 33 -4.43 0.72 -5.54
CA LEU A 33 -3.75 2.01 -5.55
C LEU A 33 -4.79 3.13 -5.42
N ILE A 34 -4.49 4.10 -4.56
CA ILE A 34 -5.30 5.29 -4.40
C ILE A 34 -4.38 6.50 -4.33
N PRO A 35 -4.91 7.71 -4.59
CA PRO A 35 -4.13 8.92 -4.31
C PRO A 35 -3.82 9.01 -2.83
N VAL A 36 -2.63 9.48 -2.51
CA VAL A 36 -2.20 9.64 -1.11
C VAL A 36 -3.12 10.63 -0.42
N PRO A 37 -3.70 10.27 0.76
CA PRO A 37 -4.52 11.22 1.52
C PRO A 37 -3.71 12.47 1.90
N GLY A 38 -4.40 13.59 2.05
CA GLY A 38 -3.75 14.87 2.34
C GLY A 38 -2.95 14.91 3.62
N SER A 39 -3.22 14.00 4.57
CA SER A 39 -2.48 13.91 5.83
C SER A 39 -1.13 13.20 5.68
N LEU A 40 -0.88 12.58 4.52
CA LEU A 40 0.35 11.85 4.27
C LEU A 40 1.07 12.46 3.07
N ARG A 41 2.35 12.14 2.96
CA ARG A 41 3.16 12.55 1.83
C ARG A 41 3.84 11.34 1.21
N ALA A 42 3.88 11.30 -0.11
CA ALA A 42 4.62 10.28 -0.85
C ALA A 42 5.16 10.91 -2.12
N GLY A 43 6.37 10.53 -2.49
CA GLY A 43 7.02 11.08 -3.66
C GLY A 43 6.26 10.85 -4.96
N CYS A 44 5.56 9.72 -5.08
CA CYS A 44 4.83 9.40 -6.32
C CYS A 44 3.36 9.83 -6.30
N GLY A 45 2.84 10.27 -5.15
CA GLY A 45 1.45 10.68 -5.01
C GLY A 45 0.44 9.53 -4.93
N LEU A 46 0.90 8.29 -4.93
CA LEU A 46 0.04 7.10 -4.85
C LEU A 46 0.41 6.26 -3.64
N CYS A 47 -0.58 5.56 -3.09
CA CYS A 47 -0.32 4.58 -2.04
C CYS A 47 -1.18 3.33 -2.26
N TRP A 48 -0.77 2.24 -1.64
CA TRP A 48 -1.53 0.99 -1.66
C TRP A 48 -2.41 0.95 -0.43
N ARG A 49 -3.73 0.83 -0.63
CA ARG A 49 -4.69 0.73 0.47
C ARG A 49 -5.14 -0.73 0.57
N ALA A 50 -5.07 -1.29 1.77
CA ALA A 50 -5.46 -2.67 1.99
C ALA A 50 -6.10 -2.82 3.38
N PRO A 51 -6.87 -3.89 3.61
CA PRO A 51 -7.37 -4.18 4.95
C PRO A 51 -6.21 -4.37 5.93
N VAL A 52 -6.38 -3.91 7.16
CA VAL A 52 -5.31 -4.03 8.17
C VAL A 52 -4.96 -5.48 8.46
N GLU A 53 -5.90 -6.40 8.27
CA GLU A 53 -5.70 -7.83 8.46
C GLU A 53 -4.66 -8.40 7.48
N SER A 54 -4.39 -7.71 6.38
CA SER A 54 -3.44 -8.15 5.37
C SER A 54 -2.02 -7.69 5.64
N ARG A 55 -1.78 -6.99 6.75
CA ARG A 55 -0.48 -6.37 7.03
C ARG A 55 0.67 -7.37 6.96
N GLU A 56 0.53 -8.49 7.63
CA GLU A 56 1.61 -9.47 7.69
C GLU A 56 1.97 -10.00 6.29
N ALA A 57 0.95 -10.35 5.50
CA ALA A 57 1.16 -10.85 4.15
C ALA A 57 1.80 -9.79 3.25
N LEU A 58 1.37 -8.53 3.38
CA LEU A 58 1.91 -7.44 2.58
C LEU A 58 3.34 -7.10 2.97
N GLU A 59 3.65 -7.12 4.27
CA GLU A 59 5.03 -6.90 4.72
C GLU A 59 5.95 -8.01 4.24
N ALA A 60 5.47 -9.24 4.23
CA ALA A 60 6.24 -10.36 3.70
C ALA A 60 6.52 -10.17 2.20
N LEU A 61 5.51 -9.75 1.44
CA LEU A 61 5.67 -9.48 0.01
C LEU A 61 6.71 -8.38 -0.22
N VAL A 62 6.62 -7.29 0.52
CA VAL A 62 7.55 -6.17 0.41
C VAL A 62 8.98 -6.63 0.65
N THR A 63 9.19 -7.46 1.67
CA THR A 63 10.51 -7.98 2.03
C THR A 63 11.03 -8.92 0.94
N GLU A 64 10.21 -9.88 0.51
CA GLU A 64 10.61 -10.87 -0.48
C GLU A 64 10.96 -10.24 -1.83
N GLU A 65 10.17 -9.27 -2.26
CA GLU A 65 10.33 -8.63 -3.56
C GLU A 65 11.19 -7.38 -3.49
N ARG A 66 11.65 -7.01 -2.31
CA ARG A 66 12.49 -5.83 -2.07
C ARG A 66 11.88 -4.57 -2.64
N LEU A 67 10.56 -4.40 -2.41
CA LEU A 67 9.85 -3.21 -2.87
C LEU A 67 10.28 -1.98 -2.09
N ALA A 68 10.43 -0.88 -2.79
CA ALA A 68 10.83 0.39 -2.18
C ALA A 68 9.62 1.09 -1.55
N VAL A 69 9.18 0.58 -0.41
CA VAL A 69 8.09 1.18 0.38
C VAL A 69 8.68 2.27 1.25
N ASP A 70 8.11 3.47 1.17
CA ASP A 70 8.57 4.63 1.91
C ASP A 70 8.05 4.63 3.35
N GLY A 71 6.79 4.25 3.53
CA GLY A 71 6.20 4.19 4.87
C GLY A 71 4.96 3.32 4.90
N ILE A 72 4.60 2.88 6.10
CA ILE A 72 3.40 2.08 6.34
C ILE A 72 2.60 2.78 7.44
N TYR A 73 1.32 3.02 7.17
CA TYR A 73 0.45 3.78 8.06
C TYR A 73 -0.90 3.10 8.20
N VAL A 74 -1.60 3.42 9.28
CA VAL A 74 -2.99 3.02 9.45
C VAL A 74 -3.84 4.29 9.51
N ARG A 75 -4.89 4.35 8.73
CA ARG A 75 -5.80 5.50 8.69
C ARG A 75 -7.24 5.04 8.61
N THR A 76 -8.11 5.78 9.27
CA THR A 76 -9.56 5.55 9.20
C THR A 76 -10.12 6.32 7.99
N MET A 77 -10.83 5.57 7.15
CA MET A 77 -11.36 6.16 5.91
C MET A 77 -12.78 5.66 5.62
#